data_a39989abf5890398c2e8afb5479b673a
#
_entry.id   a39989abf5890398c2e8afb5479b673a
#
_cell.length_a   1.000
_cell.length_b   1.000
_cell.length_c   1.000
_cell.angle_alpha   90.00
_cell.angle_beta   90.00
_cell.angle_gamma   90.00
#
_symmetry.space_group_name_H-M   'P 1'
#
loop_
_entity.id
_entity.type
_entity.pdbx_description
1 polymer ?
#
loop_
_entity_poly.entity_id
_entity_poly.type
_entity_poly.pdbx_seq_one_letter_code
_entity_poly.pdbx_strand_id
1 'polypeptide(L)'
;HVPYLAGYNAEVSEEEQLVAVIYTHFEPMALYAGTKTTLEEIAEGDKIAVPNDPVNENRALLLLQNAGLIKLPEGTTLESQCTPSDIVENQYNLDIVELNAELIPGARADVAYAVINGNNATLVNLIPNKDGLYVEAADSEAAKAYVNIVVVKPENADAQWVKDLQKVMHTQEVYDLIVNAGFAPTFTVAQ
;
A
#
# COMPACT_ATOMS: atom_id res chain seq x y z
N HIS A 1 -6.25 5.33 2.06
CA HIS A 1 -5.83 4.97 3.42
C HIS A 1 -5.43 6.20 4.23
N VAL A 2 -5.28 6.02 5.56
CA VAL A 2 -5.06 7.13 6.51
C VAL A 2 -3.90 8.05 6.10
N PRO A 3 -2.67 7.59 5.82
CA PRO A 3 -1.57 8.48 5.44
C PRO A 3 -1.83 9.24 4.13
N TYR A 4 -2.52 8.62 3.18
CA TYR A 4 -2.89 9.29 1.93
C TYR A 4 -3.89 10.43 2.18
N LEU A 5 -4.85 10.25 3.08
CA LEU A 5 -5.76 11.34 3.50
C LEU A 5 -4.98 12.48 4.16
N ALA A 6 -4.00 12.17 5.01
CA ALA A 6 -3.17 13.19 5.65
C ALA A 6 -2.38 14.00 4.61
N GLY A 7 -1.76 13.33 3.63
CA GLY A 7 -1.08 13.99 2.50
C GLY A 7 -2.03 14.87 1.69
N TYR A 8 -3.18 14.34 1.29
CA TYR A 8 -4.21 15.09 0.58
C TYR A 8 -4.62 16.35 1.34
N ASN A 9 -4.94 16.23 2.63
CA ASN A 9 -5.38 17.35 3.45
C ASN A 9 -4.29 18.42 3.67
N ALA A 10 -3.02 18.06 3.54
CA ALA A 10 -1.91 19.00 3.63
C ALA A 10 -1.75 19.88 2.36
N GLU A 11 -2.24 19.41 1.22
CA GLU A 11 -2.10 20.07 -0.08
C GLU A 11 -3.32 20.91 -0.49
N VAL A 12 -4.48 20.67 0.13
CA VAL A 12 -5.73 21.36 -0.21
C VAL A 12 -6.10 22.44 0.79
N SER A 13 -7.02 23.34 0.39
CA SER A 13 -7.57 24.35 1.30
C SER A 13 -8.42 23.72 2.41
N GLU A 14 -8.61 24.41 3.54
CA GLU A 14 -9.41 23.93 4.67
C GLU A 14 -10.84 23.52 4.26
N GLU A 15 -11.44 24.24 3.29
CA GLU A 15 -12.78 23.93 2.77
C GLU A 15 -12.84 22.64 1.94
N GLU A 16 -11.70 22.20 1.42
CA GLU A 16 -11.58 20.99 0.60
C GLU A 16 -11.18 19.75 1.40
N GLN A 17 -10.73 19.93 2.64
CA GLN A 17 -10.31 18.83 3.50
C GLN A 17 -11.43 17.81 3.73
N LEU A 18 -11.00 16.57 3.95
CA LEU A 18 -11.86 15.42 4.20
C LEU A 18 -11.58 14.84 5.58
N VAL A 19 -12.57 14.15 6.14
CA VAL A 19 -12.43 13.44 7.42
C VAL A 19 -12.75 11.96 7.25
N ALA A 20 -12.02 11.10 7.95
CA ALA A 20 -12.29 9.67 7.99
C ALA A 20 -13.49 9.38 8.88
N VAL A 21 -14.43 8.56 8.40
CA VAL A 21 -15.66 8.21 9.12
C VAL A 21 -15.83 6.69 9.32
N ILE A 22 -15.26 5.85 8.44
CA ILE A 22 -15.35 4.39 8.56
C ILE A 22 -13.97 3.81 8.27
N TYR A 23 -13.48 2.96 9.15
CA TYR A 23 -12.26 2.17 8.97
C TYR A 23 -12.66 0.78 8.49
N THR A 24 -12.02 0.28 7.45
CA THR A 24 -12.49 -0.93 6.76
C THR A 24 -11.50 -2.07 6.83
N HIS A 25 -10.34 -1.94 6.20
CA HIS A 25 -9.38 -3.03 6.08
C HIS A 25 -7.97 -2.50 5.79
N PHE A 26 -7.00 -3.37 5.99
CA PHE A 26 -5.63 -3.19 5.52
C PHE A 26 -5.41 -4.02 4.25
N GLU A 27 -4.82 -3.39 3.25
CA GLU A 27 -4.37 -4.03 2.01
C GLU A 27 -2.84 -4.11 2.03
N PRO A 28 -2.25 -5.31 2.17
CA PRO A 28 -0.80 -5.45 2.12
C PRO A 28 -0.24 -4.97 0.79
N MET A 29 0.82 -4.18 0.85
CA MET A 29 1.68 -3.95 -0.30
C MET A 29 2.62 -5.15 -0.44
N ALA A 30 2.97 -5.54 -1.65
CA ALA A 30 3.86 -6.67 -1.85
C ALA A 30 4.80 -6.47 -3.05
N LEU A 31 5.95 -7.13 -2.98
CA LEU A 31 6.89 -7.29 -4.08
C LEU A 31 6.50 -8.51 -4.89
N TYR A 32 6.23 -8.35 -6.15
CA TYR A 32 5.79 -9.40 -7.07
C TYR A 32 6.84 -9.71 -8.13
N ALA A 33 6.76 -10.94 -8.64
CA ALA A 33 7.51 -11.37 -9.80
C ALA A 33 7.18 -10.52 -11.04
N GLY A 34 8.21 -10.18 -11.79
CA GLY A 34 8.13 -9.59 -13.12
C GLY A 34 8.68 -10.57 -14.16
N THR A 35 9.83 -10.24 -14.75
CA THR A 35 10.59 -11.15 -15.64
C THR A 35 11.36 -12.21 -14.85
N LYS A 36 11.59 -12.00 -13.55
CA LYS A 36 12.19 -12.96 -12.61
C LYS A 36 11.13 -13.47 -11.65
N THR A 37 11.21 -14.72 -11.24
CA THR A 37 10.15 -15.42 -10.54
C THR A 37 10.43 -15.67 -9.05
N THR A 38 11.69 -15.54 -8.63
CA THR A 38 12.11 -15.68 -7.21
C THR A 38 13.12 -14.59 -6.84
N LEU A 39 13.30 -14.32 -5.54
CA LEU A 39 14.28 -13.34 -5.07
C LEU A 39 15.73 -13.85 -5.16
N GLU A 40 15.95 -15.16 -5.26
CA GLU A 40 17.28 -15.74 -5.49
C GLU A 40 17.83 -15.41 -6.87
N GLU A 41 16.98 -15.04 -7.81
CA GLU A 41 17.38 -14.62 -9.17
C GLU A 41 17.85 -13.19 -9.25
N ILE A 42 17.77 -12.42 -8.14
CA ILE A 42 18.15 -11.00 -8.13
C ILE A 42 19.60 -10.81 -8.59
N ALA A 43 19.84 -9.84 -9.44
CA ALA A 43 21.14 -9.56 -10.00
C ALA A 43 21.40 -8.05 -10.11
N GLU A 44 22.66 -7.72 -10.35
CA GLU A 44 23.08 -6.32 -10.53
C GLU A 44 22.33 -5.66 -11.69
N GLY A 45 21.81 -4.46 -11.44
CA GLY A 45 21.10 -3.66 -12.42
C GLY A 45 19.65 -4.09 -12.67
N ASP A 46 19.11 -5.02 -11.90
CA ASP A 46 17.70 -5.40 -12.01
C ASP A 46 16.79 -4.20 -11.76
N LYS A 47 15.74 -4.11 -12.57
CA LYS A 47 14.73 -3.06 -12.45
C LYS A 47 13.64 -3.49 -11.48
N ILE A 48 13.29 -2.60 -10.55
CA ILE A 48 12.13 -2.77 -9.67
C ILE A 48 11.20 -1.57 -9.84
N ALA A 49 9.97 -1.81 -10.31
CA ALA A 49 8.96 -0.76 -10.40
C ALA A 49 8.35 -0.48 -9.03
N VAL A 50 8.20 0.81 -8.68
CA VAL A 50 7.59 1.29 -7.44
C VAL A 50 6.58 2.41 -7.74
N PRO A 51 5.56 2.65 -6.87
CA PRO A 51 4.70 3.83 -6.97
C PRO A 51 5.48 5.13 -6.89
N ASN A 52 5.04 6.16 -7.59
CA ASN A 52 5.69 7.48 -7.65
C ASN A 52 4.98 8.57 -6.81
N ASP A 53 3.91 8.24 -6.11
CA ASP A 53 3.35 9.19 -5.14
C ASP A 53 4.12 9.11 -3.81
N PRO A 54 4.39 10.24 -3.13
CA PRO A 54 5.32 10.30 -1.99
C PRO A 54 4.99 9.33 -0.86
N VAL A 55 3.70 9.04 -0.63
CA VAL A 55 3.26 8.15 0.46
C VAL A 55 3.52 6.69 0.11
N ASN A 56 3.10 6.23 -1.08
CA ASN A 56 3.27 4.84 -1.48
C ASN A 56 4.71 4.55 -1.95
N GLU A 57 5.43 5.54 -2.48
CA GLU A 57 6.85 5.41 -2.80
C GLU A 57 7.68 5.12 -1.54
N ASN A 58 7.56 5.95 -0.50
CA ASN A 58 8.24 5.72 0.77
C ASN A 58 7.87 4.34 1.37
N ARG A 59 6.60 3.95 1.30
CA ARG A 59 6.12 2.64 1.73
C ARG A 59 6.77 1.50 0.95
N ALA A 60 6.89 1.64 -0.38
CA ALA A 60 7.54 0.67 -1.25
C ALA A 60 9.04 0.53 -0.95
N LEU A 61 9.74 1.64 -0.72
CA LEU A 61 11.14 1.63 -0.34
C LEU A 61 11.36 0.96 1.02
N LEU A 62 10.49 1.21 2.01
CA LEU A 62 10.52 0.52 3.29
C LEU A 62 10.27 -0.99 3.14
N LEU A 63 9.36 -1.40 2.23
CA LEU A 63 9.14 -2.81 1.90
C LEU A 63 10.42 -3.45 1.32
N LEU A 64 11.10 -2.78 0.39
CA LEU A 64 12.36 -3.25 -0.20
C LEU A 64 13.48 -3.32 0.85
N GLN A 65 13.54 -2.36 1.78
CA GLN A 65 14.47 -2.42 2.92
C GLN A 65 14.20 -3.61 3.82
N ASN A 66 12.92 -3.86 4.16
CA ASN A 66 12.53 -5.00 4.98
C ASN A 66 12.79 -6.35 4.29
N ALA A 67 12.74 -6.37 2.96
CA ALA A 67 13.15 -7.52 2.15
C ALA A 67 14.69 -7.68 2.06
N GLY A 68 15.47 -6.76 2.62
CA GLY A 68 16.94 -6.80 2.60
C GLY A 68 17.58 -6.41 1.26
N LEU A 69 16.84 -5.76 0.37
CA LEU A 69 17.30 -5.42 -0.98
C LEU A 69 18.01 -4.07 -1.05
N ILE A 70 17.60 -3.12 -0.23
CA ILE A 70 18.19 -1.78 -0.12
C ILE A 70 18.29 -1.39 1.35
N LYS A 71 18.97 -0.27 1.62
CA LYS A 71 18.95 0.37 2.94
C LYS A 71 18.66 1.85 2.80
N LEU A 72 17.74 2.33 3.61
CA LEU A 72 17.36 3.73 3.74
C LEU A 72 18.14 4.40 4.88
N PRO A 73 18.13 5.75 4.97
CA PRO A 73 18.75 6.46 6.08
C PRO A 73 18.22 5.97 7.44
N GLU A 74 19.09 6.01 8.45
CA GLU A 74 18.68 5.69 9.82
C GLU A 74 17.57 6.63 10.29
N GLY A 75 16.52 6.07 10.91
CA GLY A 75 15.36 6.82 11.37
C GLY A 75 14.28 7.02 10.31
N THR A 76 14.40 6.44 9.12
CA THR A 76 13.30 6.42 8.14
C THR A 76 12.08 5.72 8.72
N THR A 77 10.93 6.38 8.66
CA THR A 77 9.63 5.91 9.16
C THR A 77 8.57 5.90 8.07
N LEU A 78 7.36 5.45 8.41
CA LEU A 78 6.20 5.49 7.52
C LEU A 78 5.77 6.92 7.12
N GLU A 79 6.16 7.92 7.92
CA GLU A 79 5.86 9.33 7.69
C GLU A 79 6.96 10.06 6.91
N SER A 80 8.07 9.39 6.62
CA SER A 80 9.13 9.92 5.77
C SER A 80 8.64 10.06 4.32
N GLN A 81 9.36 10.85 3.55
CA GLN A 81 9.11 11.03 2.11
C GLN A 81 10.38 10.65 1.33
N CYS A 82 10.92 9.46 1.63
CA CYS A 82 12.09 8.96 0.95
C CYS A 82 11.78 8.65 -0.52
N THR A 83 12.74 8.99 -1.36
CA THR A 83 12.77 8.71 -2.79
C THR A 83 13.92 7.74 -3.10
N PRO A 84 14.04 7.16 -4.30
CA PRO A 84 15.17 6.32 -4.69
C PRO A 84 16.54 6.99 -4.50
N SER A 85 16.62 8.34 -4.55
CA SER A 85 17.86 9.08 -4.34
C SER A 85 18.34 9.07 -2.87
N ASP A 86 17.49 8.72 -1.93
CA ASP A 86 17.82 8.63 -0.50
C ASP A 86 18.40 7.25 -0.11
N ILE A 87 18.43 6.28 -1.03
CA ILE A 87 18.96 4.94 -0.74
C ILE A 87 20.45 5.03 -0.40
N VAL A 88 20.82 4.59 0.81
CA VAL A 88 22.22 4.65 1.31
C VAL A 88 23.04 3.41 1.00
N GLU A 89 22.40 2.25 0.86
CA GLU A 89 23.03 1.01 0.39
C GLU A 89 22.14 0.32 -0.65
N ASN A 90 22.72 -0.06 -1.76
CA ASN A 90 22.07 -0.75 -2.87
C ASN A 90 23.04 -1.80 -3.41
N GLN A 91 23.12 -2.95 -2.74
CA GLN A 91 24.15 -3.96 -2.99
C GLN A 91 24.10 -4.61 -4.37
N TYR A 92 22.94 -4.54 -5.03
CA TYR A 92 22.74 -5.07 -6.38
C TYR A 92 22.66 -3.97 -7.43
N ASN A 93 22.96 -2.70 -7.09
CA ASN A 93 22.79 -1.55 -8.00
C ASN A 93 21.41 -1.58 -8.68
N LEU A 94 20.36 -1.90 -7.95
CA LEU A 94 18.99 -1.99 -8.45
C LEU A 94 18.56 -0.66 -9.07
N ASP A 95 17.95 -0.74 -10.24
CA ASP A 95 17.35 0.40 -10.94
C ASP A 95 15.89 0.54 -10.46
N ILE A 96 15.62 1.49 -9.57
CA ILE A 96 14.28 1.73 -9.04
C ILE A 96 13.52 2.61 -10.03
N VAL A 97 12.48 2.05 -10.62
CA VAL A 97 11.67 2.68 -11.68
C VAL A 97 10.37 3.21 -11.07
N GLU A 98 10.26 4.52 -10.97
CA GLU A 98 9.08 5.21 -10.43
C GLU A 98 7.97 5.29 -11.48
N LEU A 99 6.80 4.75 -11.18
CA LEU A 99 5.63 4.73 -12.06
C LEU A 99 4.37 5.10 -11.30
N ASN A 100 3.36 5.62 -12.02
CA ASN A 100 2.02 5.71 -11.45
C ASN A 100 1.56 4.32 -10.99
N ALA A 101 1.11 4.22 -9.73
CA ALA A 101 0.75 2.96 -9.07
C ALA A 101 -0.21 2.10 -9.90
N GLU A 102 -1.15 2.71 -10.63
CA GLU A 102 -2.12 2.02 -11.47
C GLU A 102 -1.49 1.36 -12.71
N LEU A 103 -0.32 1.84 -13.16
CA LEU A 103 0.37 1.32 -14.34
C LEU A 103 1.30 0.16 -14.01
N ILE A 104 1.75 0.03 -12.75
CA ILE A 104 2.75 -0.96 -12.34
C ILE A 104 2.32 -2.40 -12.66
N PRO A 105 1.07 -2.84 -12.42
CA PRO A 105 0.66 -4.20 -12.75
C PRO A 105 0.87 -4.56 -14.23
N GLY A 106 0.64 -3.60 -15.14
CA GLY A 106 0.87 -3.77 -16.58
C GLY A 106 2.36 -3.76 -16.98
N ALA A 107 3.18 -3.02 -16.23
CA ALA A 107 4.61 -2.88 -16.49
C ALA A 107 5.47 -4.08 -16.00
N ARG A 108 4.88 -5.06 -15.30
CA ARG A 108 5.61 -6.22 -14.75
C ARG A 108 6.42 -7.01 -15.76
N ALA A 109 5.97 -7.06 -16.99
CA ALA A 109 6.69 -7.76 -18.07
C ALA A 109 8.00 -7.06 -18.50
N ASP A 110 8.20 -5.80 -18.10
CA ASP A 110 9.32 -4.96 -18.52
C ASP A 110 10.35 -4.75 -17.40
N VAL A 111 10.09 -5.28 -16.21
CA VAL A 111 10.94 -5.14 -15.00
C VAL A 111 11.23 -6.50 -14.39
N ALA A 112 12.30 -6.61 -13.58
CA ALA A 112 12.62 -7.84 -12.88
C ALA A 112 11.57 -8.12 -11.79
N TYR A 113 11.17 -7.09 -11.06
CA TYR A 113 10.19 -7.16 -9.98
C TYR A 113 9.35 -5.89 -9.94
N ALA A 114 8.20 -5.94 -9.25
CA ALA A 114 7.33 -4.78 -9.06
C ALA A 114 6.73 -4.75 -7.67
N VAL A 115 6.78 -3.60 -7.01
CA VAL A 115 6.05 -3.34 -5.77
C VAL A 115 4.67 -2.80 -6.12
N ILE A 116 3.62 -3.50 -5.69
CA ILE A 116 2.25 -3.18 -6.09
C ILE A 116 1.35 -3.09 -4.85
N ASN A 117 0.53 -2.03 -4.80
CA ASN A 117 -0.53 -1.88 -3.81
C ASN A 117 -1.59 -3.00 -3.94
N GLY A 118 -2.17 -3.44 -2.82
CA GLY A 118 -3.12 -4.55 -2.78
C GLY A 118 -4.29 -4.40 -3.76
N ASN A 119 -4.93 -3.22 -3.80
CA ASN A 119 -6.03 -2.93 -4.72
C ASN A 119 -5.61 -3.07 -6.20
N ASN A 120 -4.43 -2.56 -6.58
CA ASN A 120 -3.94 -2.65 -7.95
C ASN A 120 -3.54 -4.09 -8.32
N ALA A 121 -3.04 -4.86 -7.36
CA ALA A 121 -2.71 -6.28 -7.54
C ALA A 121 -3.97 -7.11 -7.84
N THR A 122 -5.06 -6.89 -7.11
CA THR A 122 -6.33 -7.62 -7.33
C THR A 122 -6.95 -7.36 -8.70
N LEU A 123 -6.76 -6.20 -9.30
CA LEU A 123 -7.24 -5.89 -10.66
C LEU A 123 -6.64 -6.81 -11.74
N VAL A 124 -5.48 -7.39 -11.45
CA VAL A 124 -4.80 -8.34 -12.35
C VAL A 124 -4.75 -9.76 -11.74
N ASN A 125 -5.67 -10.05 -10.82
CA ASN A 125 -5.82 -11.34 -10.14
C ASN A 125 -4.59 -11.79 -9.34
N LEU A 126 -3.80 -10.86 -8.81
CA LEU A 126 -2.72 -11.14 -7.86
C LEU A 126 -3.25 -11.00 -6.43
N ILE A 127 -2.97 -11.98 -5.59
CA ILE A 127 -3.31 -12.00 -4.18
C ILE A 127 -2.02 -11.86 -3.37
N PRO A 128 -1.86 -10.80 -2.53
CA PRO A 128 -0.58 -10.52 -1.85
C PRO A 128 0.02 -11.73 -1.15
N ASN A 129 -0.71 -12.39 -0.27
CA ASN A 129 -0.24 -13.53 0.53
C ASN A 129 -0.04 -14.84 -0.25
N LYS A 130 -0.40 -14.87 -1.53
CA LYS A 130 -0.27 -16.06 -2.38
C LYS A 130 0.79 -15.87 -3.47
N ASP A 131 0.77 -14.70 -4.09
CA ASP A 131 1.54 -14.43 -5.31
C ASP A 131 2.71 -13.47 -5.05
N GLY A 132 2.76 -12.82 -3.87
CA GLY A 132 3.85 -11.92 -3.46
C GLY A 132 5.11 -12.70 -3.08
N LEU A 133 6.26 -12.25 -3.58
CA LEU A 133 7.59 -12.75 -3.20
C LEU A 133 8.01 -12.25 -1.82
N TYR A 134 7.61 -11.04 -1.47
CA TYR A 134 7.72 -10.44 -0.15
C TYR A 134 6.49 -9.59 0.13
N VAL A 135 5.87 -9.74 1.29
CA VAL A 135 4.57 -9.13 1.62
C VAL A 135 4.65 -8.40 2.95
N GLU A 136 4.05 -7.23 3.04
CA GLU A 136 3.86 -6.56 4.33
C GLU A 136 3.09 -7.46 5.31
N ALA A 137 3.63 -7.63 6.51
CA ALA A 137 2.97 -8.42 7.54
C ALA A 137 1.68 -7.74 8.04
N ALA A 138 0.62 -8.52 8.24
CA ALA A 138 -0.68 -8.03 8.67
C ALA A 138 -0.68 -7.46 10.12
N ASP A 139 0.35 -7.75 10.91
CA ASP A 139 0.56 -7.26 12.27
C ASP A 139 1.65 -6.17 12.36
N SER A 140 2.17 -5.73 11.21
CA SER A 140 3.20 -4.68 11.13
C SER A 140 2.69 -3.30 11.55
N GLU A 141 3.61 -2.37 11.80
CA GLU A 141 3.26 -0.95 11.97
C GLU A 141 2.62 -0.38 10.69
N ALA A 142 3.02 -0.84 9.50
CA ALA A 142 2.38 -0.48 8.25
C ALA A 142 0.91 -0.92 8.22
N ALA A 143 0.59 -2.14 8.67
CA ALA A 143 -0.78 -2.62 8.73
C ALA A 143 -1.68 -1.75 9.63
N LYS A 144 -1.13 -1.22 10.73
CA LYS A 144 -1.85 -0.31 11.63
C LYS A 144 -2.03 1.08 11.02
N ALA A 145 -1.02 1.59 10.30
CA ALA A 145 -1.01 2.92 9.73
C ALA A 145 -1.80 3.03 8.42
N TYR A 146 -1.69 2.05 7.52
CA TYR A 146 -2.29 2.11 6.18
C TYR A 146 -3.69 1.50 6.09
N VAL A 147 -4.50 1.66 7.13
CA VAL A 147 -5.90 1.22 7.11
C VAL A 147 -6.68 2.01 6.07
N ASN A 148 -7.43 1.31 5.23
CA ASN A 148 -8.34 1.90 4.27
C ASN A 148 -9.59 2.46 4.96
N ILE A 149 -10.05 3.61 4.48
CA ILE A 149 -11.08 4.42 5.13
C ILE A 149 -12.10 4.94 4.13
N VAL A 150 -13.32 5.12 4.58
CA VAL A 150 -14.30 5.98 3.90
C VAL A 150 -14.12 7.39 4.43
N VAL A 151 -14.05 8.35 3.51
CA VAL A 151 -13.90 9.78 3.83
C VAL A 151 -15.08 10.58 3.33
N VAL A 152 -15.39 11.65 4.04
CA VAL A 152 -16.47 12.57 3.68
C VAL A 152 -16.04 14.01 3.94
N LYS A 153 -16.79 14.97 3.41
CA LYS A 153 -16.69 16.37 3.87
C LYS A 153 -17.06 16.46 5.35
N PRO A 154 -16.40 17.34 6.15
CA PRO A 154 -16.63 17.46 7.60
C PRO A 154 -18.12 17.62 7.99
N GLU A 155 -18.88 18.38 7.22
CA GLU A 155 -20.32 18.62 7.46
C GLU A 155 -21.18 17.35 7.34
N ASN A 156 -20.68 16.29 6.71
CA ASN A 156 -21.37 15.02 6.55
C ASN A 156 -20.96 13.96 7.58
N ALA A 157 -19.97 14.23 8.43
CA ALA A 157 -19.38 13.22 9.31
C ALA A 157 -20.42 12.53 10.22
N ASP A 158 -21.40 13.29 10.73
CA ASP A 158 -22.46 12.80 11.61
C ASP A 158 -23.76 12.46 10.89
N ALA A 159 -23.78 12.52 9.55
CA ALA A 159 -24.98 12.28 8.76
C ALA A 159 -25.55 10.86 8.99
N GLN A 160 -26.88 10.73 8.94
CA GLN A 160 -27.53 9.43 9.15
C GLN A 160 -27.09 8.38 8.11
N TRP A 161 -26.92 8.79 6.86
CA TRP A 161 -26.48 7.89 5.79
C TRP A 161 -25.05 7.35 6.02
N VAL A 162 -24.15 8.12 6.67
CA VAL A 162 -22.80 7.64 7.05
C VAL A 162 -22.91 6.53 8.09
N LYS A 163 -23.78 6.71 9.10
CA LYS A 163 -24.04 5.69 10.13
C LYS A 163 -24.65 4.42 9.53
N ASP A 164 -25.53 4.58 8.56
CA ASP A 164 -26.16 3.44 7.88
C ASP A 164 -25.16 2.73 6.96
N LEU A 165 -24.29 3.49 6.24
CA LEU A 165 -23.20 2.92 5.47
C LEU A 165 -22.24 2.12 6.37
N GLN A 166 -21.87 2.66 7.54
CA GLN A 166 -20.99 1.95 8.48
C GLN A 166 -21.59 0.60 8.91
N LYS A 167 -22.91 0.53 9.17
CA LYS A 167 -23.58 -0.73 9.52
C LYS A 167 -23.47 -1.76 8.38
N VAL A 168 -23.60 -1.33 7.13
CA VAL A 168 -23.46 -2.21 5.95
C VAL A 168 -22.01 -2.64 5.78
N MET A 169 -21.07 -1.70 5.91
CA MET A 169 -19.62 -1.98 5.75
C MET A 169 -19.06 -2.91 6.84
N HIS A 170 -19.68 -2.97 8.02
CA HIS A 170 -19.23 -3.81 9.14
C HIS A 170 -20.06 -5.09 9.32
N THR A 171 -20.64 -5.62 8.23
CA THR A 171 -21.36 -6.91 8.21
C THR A 171 -20.41 -8.09 8.05
N GLN A 172 -20.90 -9.30 8.40
CA GLN A 172 -20.15 -10.55 8.18
C GLN A 172 -19.86 -10.77 6.69
N GLU A 173 -20.81 -10.42 5.82
CA GLU A 173 -20.64 -10.55 4.37
C GLU A 173 -19.45 -9.71 3.86
N VAL A 174 -19.36 -8.45 4.28
CA VAL A 174 -18.24 -7.57 3.91
C VAL A 174 -16.93 -8.06 4.53
N TYR A 175 -16.95 -8.52 5.78
CA TYR A 175 -15.78 -9.13 6.43
C TYR A 175 -15.25 -10.30 5.59
N ASP A 176 -16.12 -11.22 5.19
CA ASP A 176 -15.74 -12.40 4.41
C ASP A 176 -15.21 -12.02 3.02
N LEU A 177 -15.78 -11.00 2.37
CA LEU A 177 -15.28 -10.47 1.09
C LEU A 177 -13.86 -9.93 1.21
N ILE A 178 -13.57 -9.17 2.28
CA ILE A 178 -12.22 -8.62 2.55
C ILE A 178 -11.21 -9.76 2.75
N VAL A 179 -11.55 -10.75 3.59
CA VAL A 179 -10.68 -11.91 3.85
C VAL A 179 -10.43 -12.73 2.58
N ASN A 180 -11.48 -12.96 1.77
CA ASN A 180 -11.37 -13.70 0.51
C ASN A 180 -10.53 -12.98 -0.55
N ALA A 181 -10.45 -11.65 -0.49
CA ALA A 181 -9.55 -10.84 -1.32
C ALA A 181 -8.08 -10.90 -0.86
N GLY A 182 -7.79 -11.55 0.26
CA GLY A 182 -6.44 -11.62 0.84
C GLY A 182 -6.06 -10.40 1.69
N PHE A 183 -7.06 -9.61 2.12
CA PHE A 183 -6.89 -8.41 2.95
C PHE A 183 -7.26 -8.68 4.42
N ALA A 184 -6.90 -7.76 5.30
CA ALA A 184 -7.16 -7.86 6.74
C ALA A 184 -8.25 -6.86 7.18
N PRO A 185 -9.45 -7.33 7.59
CA PRO A 185 -10.46 -6.44 8.18
C PRO A 185 -9.94 -5.76 9.46
N THR A 186 -10.30 -4.50 9.66
CA THR A 186 -9.89 -3.70 10.84
C THR A 186 -11.07 -3.40 11.78
N PHE A 187 -12.19 -4.06 11.57
CA PHE A 187 -13.40 -3.96 12.38
C PHE A 187 -13.83 -5.34 12.91
N THR A 188 -14.64 -5.33 13.96
CA THR A 188 -15.33 -6.51 14.46
C THR A 188 -16.78 -6.49 13.99
N VAL A 189 -17.28 -7.64 13.52
CA VAL A 189 -18.68 -7.76 13.17
C VAL A 189 -19.53 -7.74 14.45
N ALA A 190 -20.54 -6.87 14.51
CA ALA A 190 -21.48 -6.86 15.62
C ALA A 190 -22.29 -8.17 15.65
N GLN A 191 -22.35 -8.79 16.82
CA GLN A 191 -23.17 -9.98 17.06
C GLN A 191 -24.66 -9.63 17.13
#